data_bccb9ba82a8ecf1b497349d0cc0f6ce8
#
_entry.id   bccb9ba82a8ecf1b497349d0cc0f6ce8
#
_cell.length_a   1.000
_cell.length_b   1.000
_cell.length_c   1.000
_cell.angle_alpha   90.00
_cell.angle_beta   90.00
_cell.angle_gamma   90.00
#
_symmetry.space_group_name_H-M   'P 1'
#
loop_
_entity.id
_entity.type
_entity.pdbx_description
1 polymer ?
#
loop_
_entity_poly.entity_id
_entity_poly.type
_entity_poly.pdbx_seq_one_letter_code
_entity_poly.pdbx_strand_id
1 'polypeptide(L)' 'MAKGTGTIKWYDHNKGFGFISADDGSEDLFLHYTGISGGGRKSLNEGDKVTYEAVQGRRGGMRAENISKV' A
#
# COMPACT_ATOMS: atom_id res chain seq x y z
N MET A 1 5.92 -1.08 -13.75
CA MET A 1 5.62 -1.59 -12.40
C MET A 1 6.91 -1.93 -11.68
N ALA A 2 7.04 -1.50 -10.46
CA ALA A 2 8.23 -1.74 -9.64
C ALA A 2 7.83 -2.34 -8.31
N LYS A 3 8.50 -3.41 -7.92
CA LYS A 3 8.29 -4.01 -6.61
C LYS A 3 9.06 -3.26 -5.56
N GLY A 4 8.46 -3.12 -4.38
CA GLY A 4 9.10 -2.42 -3.29
C GLY A 4 8.59 -2.87 -1.95
N THR A 5 9.16 -2.30 -0.90
CA THR A 5 8.72 -2.51 0.46
C THR A 5 8.41 -1.17 1.09
N GLY A 6 7.52 -1.19 2.06
CA GLY A 6 7.16 0.02 2.77
C GLY A 6 6.45 -0.29 4.06
N THR A 7 6.02 0.75 4.73
CA THR A 7 5.32 0.65 6.01
C THR A 7 3.98 1.34 5.87
N ILE A 8 2.94 0.73 6.40
CA ILE A 8 1.61 1.34 6.39
C ILE A 8 1.66 2.62 7.23
N LYS A 9 1.43 3.75 6.57
CA LYS A 9 1.40 5.05 7.24
C LYS A 9 0.09 5.20 8.01
N TRP A 10 -1.02 4.86 7.37
CA TRP A 10 -2.31 4.72 8.01
C TRP A 10 -3.25 3.99 7.07
N TYR A 11 -4.29 3.39 7.63
CA TYR A 11 -5.28 2.69 6.83
C TYR A 11 -6.65 2.79 7.51
N ASP A 12 -7.65 3.21 6.71
CA ASP A 12 -9.03 3.34 7.20
C ASP A 12 -9.81 2.08 6.80
N HIS A 13 -10.06 1.22 7.78
CA HIS A 13 -10.77 -0.04 7.54
C HIS A 13 -12.21 0.15 7.09
N ASN A 14 -12.81 1.26 7.44
CA ASN A 14 -14.21 1.54 7.06
C ASN A 14 -14.29 1.98 5.61
N LYS A 15 -13.38 2.81 5.18
CA LYS A 15 -13.37 3.34 3.82
C LYS A 15 -12.57 2.47 2.85
N GLY A 16 -11.68 1.65 3.38
CA GLY A 16 -10.90 0.72 2.58
C GLY A 16 -9.75 1.34 1.83
N PHE A 17 -9.14 2.41 2.35
CA PHE A 17 -7.98 3.01 1.72
C PHE A 17 -7.00 3.57 2.76
N GLY A 18 -5.80 3.84 2.31
CA GLY A 18 -4.77 4.39 3.16
C GLY A 18 -3.54 4.77 2.36
N PHE A 19 -2.42 4.88 3.04
CA PHE A 19 -1.15 5.23 2.41
C PHE A 19 -0.02 4.38 2.96
N ILE A 20 0.94 4.11 2.08
CA ILE A 20 2.17 3.39 2.41
C ILE A 20 3.32 4.37 2.29
N SER A 21 4.18 4.39 3.29
CA SER A 21 5.43 5.13 3.24
C SER A 21 6.49 4.21 2.66
N ALA A 22 7.02 4.54 1.50
CA ALA A 22 8.02 3.71 0.83
C ALA A 22 9.33 3.71 1.60
N ASP A 23 9.94 2.54 1.75
CA ASP A 23 11.18 2.40 2.51
C ASP A 23 12.37 3.08 1.86
N ASP A 24 12.31 3.28 0.56
CA ASP A 24 13.40 3.91 -0.19
C ASP A 24 13.36 5.44 -0.15
N GLY A 25 12.43 6.00 0.60
CA GLY A 25 12.30 7.46 0.71
C GLY A 25 11.53 8.13 -0.40
N SER A 26 10.96 7.36 -1.31
CA SER A 26 10.13 7.93 -2.37
C SER A 26 8.81 8.45 -1.80
N GLU A 27 7.98 9.02 -2.68
CA GLU A 27 6.69 9.53 -2.28
C GLU A 27 5.79 8.42 -1.72
N ASP A 28 4.89 8.80 -0.83
CA ASP A 28 3.89 7.88 -0.29
C ASP A 28 3.04 7.32 -1.43
N LEU A 29 2.62 6.07 -1.27
CA LEU A 29 1.79 5.41 -2.27
C LEU A 29 0.37 5.28 -1.75
N PHE A 30 -0.59 5.48 -2.63
CA PHE A 30 -1.99 5.26 -2.31
C PHE A 30 -2.24 3.75 -2.23
N LEU A 31 -2.97 3.36 -1.19
CA LEU A 31 -3.34 1.97 -0.93
C LEU A 31 -4.86 1.87 -0.92
N HIS A 32 -5.41 0.97 -1.73
CA HIS A 32 -6.84 0.69 -1.74
C HIS A 32 -7.05 -0.80 -1.46
N TYR A 33 -8.13 -1.15 -0.78
CA TYR A 33 -8.35 -2.54 -0.38
C TYR A 33 -8.34 -3.51 -1.56
N THR A 34 -8.72 -3.05 -2.75
CA THR A 34 -8.69 -3.90 -3.93
C THR A 34 -7.27 -4.28 -4.37
N GLY A 35 -6.28 -3.53 -3.91
CA GLY A 35 -4.88 -3.83 -4.20
C GLY A 35 -4.22 -4.75 -3.19
N ILE A 36 -4.93 -5.17 -2.16
CA ILE A 36 -4.38 -6.04 -1.12
C ILE A 36 -4.57 -7.49 -1.52
N SER A 37 -3.49 -8.25 -1.53
CA SER A 37 -3.52 -9.65 -1.93
C SER A 37 -3.98 -10.55 -0.79
N GLY A 38 -4.65 -11.65 -1.16
CA GLY A 38 -4.88 -12.77 -0.25
C GLY A 38 -5.70 -12.49 1.00
N GLY A 39 -6.58 -11.52 0.99
CA GLY A 39 -7.43 -11.26 2.15
C GLY A 39 -6.71 -10.61 3.33
N GLY A 40 -5.50 -10.13 3.12
CA GLY A 40 -4.70 -9.50 4.15
C GLY A 40 -5.23 -8.17 4.65
N ARG A 41 -6.23 -7.61 3.99
CA ARG A 41 -6.75 -6.28 4.34
C ARG A 41 -7.23 -6.17 5.79
N LYS A 42 -7.69 -7.28 6.36
CA LYS A 42 -8.20 -7.27 7.73
C LYS A 42 -7.11 -7.18 8.77
N SER A 43 -5.88 -7.49 8.38
CA SER A 43 -4.75 -7.48 9.31
C SER A 43 -3.79 -6.32 9.08
N LEU A 44 -4.10 -5.43 8.14
CA LEU A 44 -3.25 -4.28 7.89
C LEU A 44 -3.50 -3.20 8.94
N ASN A 45 -2.44 -2.78 9.58
CA ASN A 45 -2.52 -1.75 10.61
C ASN A 45 -1.39 -0.75 10.41
N GLU A 46 -1.56 0.43 10.98
CA GLU A 46 -0.52 1.44 10.97
C GLU A 46 0.78 0.87 11.53
N GLY A 47 1.87 1.09 10.81
CA GLY A 47 3.19 0.58 11.20
C GLY A 47 3.55 -0.79 10.66
N ASP A 48 2.61 -1.49 10.03
CA ASP A 48 2.89 -2.80 9.45
C ASP A 48 3.79 -2.69 8.22
N LYS A 49 4.74 -3.61 8.11
CA LYS A 49 5.62 -3.71 6.97
C LYS A 49 4.95 -4.51 5.87
N VAL A 50 5.01 -4.02 4.64
CA VAL A 50 4.38 -4.66 3.49
C VAL A 50 5.30 -4.67 2.28
N THR A 51 5.02 -5.60 1.37
CA THR A 51 5.60 -5.56 0.03
C THR A 51 4.49 -5.15 -0.94
N TYR A 52 4.87 -4.56 -2.05
CA TYR A 52 3.90 -4.09 -3.02
C TYR A 52 4.53 -3.94 -4.39
N GLU A 53 3.67 -3.70 -5.39
CA GLU A 53 4.11 -3.27 -6.71
C GLU A 53 3.63 -1.85 -6.91
N ALA A 54 4.55 -0.94 -7.23
CA ALA A 54 4.22 0.45 -7.49
C ALA A 54 3.74 0.58 -8.93
N VAL A 55 2.55 1.13 -9.11
CA VAL A 55 1.99 1.36 -10.45
C VAL A 55 1.53 2.81 -10.53
N GLN A 56 1.49 3.35 -11.73
CA GLN A 56 1.02 4.70 -11.93
C GLN A 56 -0.50 4.76 -11.83
N GLY A 57 -0.99 5.64 -10.98
CA GLY A 57 -2.41 5.87 -10.83
C GLY A 57 -2.96 6.71 -11.98
N ARG A 58 -4.28 6.75 -12.11
CA ARG A 58 -4.94 7.47 -13.20
C ARG A 58 -4.73 8.97 -13.16
N ARG A 59 -4.46 9.52 -11.98
CA ARG A 59 -4.33 10.96 -11.78
C ARG A 59 -2.88 11.38 -11.55
N GLY A 60 -1.96 10.58 -11.99
CA GLY A 60 -0.54 10.91 -11.95
C GLY A 60 0.21 10.50 -10.70
N GLY A 61 -0.47 10.18 -9.61
CA GLY A 61 0.19 9.69 -8.41
C GLY A 61 0.50 8.21 -8.51
N MET A 62 1.38 7.72 -7.64
CA MET A 62 1.70 6.30 -7.59
C MET A 62 0.72 5.57 -6.68
N ARG A 63 0.42 4.33 -7.03
CA ARG A 63 -0.47 3.48 -6.26
C ARG A 63 0.21 2.14 -6.02
N ALA A 64 -0.06 1.54 -4.88
CA ALA A 64 0.46 0.22 -4.55
C ALA A 64 -0.55 -0.86 -4.94
N GLU A 65 -0.06 -1.92 -5.56
CA GLU A 65 -0.85 -3.10 -5.94
C GLU A 65 -0.17 -4.35 -5.43
N ASN A 66 -0.88 -5.45 -5.40
CA ASN A 66 -0.37 -6.74 -4.91
C ASN A 66 0.28 -6.61 -3.54
N ILE A 67 -0.39 -5.89 -2.66
CA ILE A 67 0.13 -5.59 -1.33
C ILE A 67 0.04 -6.84 -0.46
N SER A 68 1.14 -7.21 0.14
CA SER A 68 1.20 -8.35 1.06
C SER A 68 1.91 -7.94 2.33
N LYS A 69 1.38 -8.39 3.45
CA LYS A 69 2.03 -8.15 4.74
C LYS A 69 3.27 -9.05 4.85
N VAL A 70 4.35 -8.48 5.30
CA VAL A 70 5.59 -9.21 5.51
C VAL A 70 5.51 -10.10 6.75
#